data_1cd4ce79c6d8477c683ce02d749ccf89
#
_entry.id   1cd4ce79c6d8477c683ce02d749ccf89
#
_cell.length_a   1.000
_cell.length_b   1.000
_cell.length_c   1.000
_cell.angle_alpha   90.00
_cell.angle_beta   90.00
_cell.angle_gamma   90.00
#
_symmetry.space_group_name_H-M   'P 1'
#
loop_
_entity.id
_entity.type
_entity.pdbx_description
1 polymer ?
#
loop_
_entity_poly.entity_id
_entity_poly.type
_entity_poly.pdbx_seq_one_letter_code
_entity_poly.pdbx_strand_id
1 'polypeptide(L)'
;MRNIKYTLTALVLAATVTSAVAQQASSLQSIERKKMESLWFSNSNNAAGVQLDQMGRYSQLGINYNSTEGDFKRTQLGENNNGYGFSTDGGGVMDNLKGMFLWGYFDYSREKVRDAAFNASLIDPLRGTPFYIADQNLSNWIHQSYKLGMKGATPVMGDHWIVGLGLDYENAQGAKQMDPRPNVQMSKFVVTPSVVFKAGKHAVGANFEYFSRREDGTASNSISLTSQPVWEVVAPGFFKAGEIGSGTLSGLRDYNANSLGGGLQYSFSGDALTLLVEANYAFTVEDVNNNYTQPKIIGTTKENVWDASANLKWAMNDDNSLFAKLQYFNRSIDGIEYVQVWDSSHEVSEWIVMSKSVRSNFSTEQTNLDLDYMNIGGSNAYSWLAGADVNYEKLEDIYYLPLSEQTVENLSFKLSLKKNFTFGENMILVGVNGGLKSNLDGSHTYTGINADSKIYTDMVLRDFNYLINDAYTLGGELSYTRQGVVGENSSLFVKATLDHSKATSCPAAYPFGSRTWLMVKAGLTF
;
A
#
# COMPACT_ATOMS: atom_id res chain seq x y z
N MET A 1 9.41 23.20 18.12
CA MET A 1 10.14 22.38 19.14
C MET A 1 9.33 22.04 20.39
N ARG A 2 8.25 22.76 20.72
CA ARG A 2 7.44 22.49 21.93
C ARG A 2 6.46 21.31 21.77
N ASN A 3 6.02 21.01 20.54
CA ASN A 3 5.06 19.93 20.26
C ASN A 3 5.69 18.53 20.17
N ILE A 4 7.00 18.43 19.94
CA ILE A 4 7.72 17.14 19.85
C ILE A 4 7.82 16.45 21.22
N LYS A 5 7.87 17.22 22.31
CA LYS A 5 7.93 16.65 23.68
C LYS A 5 6.65 15.89 24.07
N TYR A 6 5.48 16.36 23.64
CA TYR A 6 4.20 15.70 23.96
C TYR A 6 3.97 14.43 23.12
N THR A 7 4.48 14.38 21.91
CA THR A 7 4.41 13.17 21.05
C THR A 7 5.32 12.06 21.58
N LEU A 8 6.52 12.40 22.06
CA LEU A 8 7.42 11.42 22.70
C LEU A 8 6.84 10.89 24.03
N THR A 9 6.17 11.72 24.82
CA THR A 9 5.56 11.31 26.08
C THR A 9 4.36 10.38 25.87
N ALA A 10 3.56 10.60 24.81
CA ALA A 10 2.48 9.68 24.43
C ALA A 10 2.99 8.34 23.92
N LEU A 11 4.12 8.31 23.20
CA LEU A 11 4.80 7.08 22.75
C LEU A 11 5.37 6.27 23.93
N VAL A 12 5.90 6.92 24.96
CA VAL A 12 6.41 6.25 26.17
C VAL A 12 5.27 5.70 27.04
N LEU A 13 4.10 6.37 27.08
CA LEU A 13 2.93 5.88 27.82
C LEU A 13 2.29 4.65 27.15
N ALA A 14 2.34 4.51 25.83
CA ALA A 14 1.86 3.32 25.15
C ALA A 14 2.74 2.06 25.42
N ALA A 15 4.00 2.26 25.77
CA ALA A 15 4.96 1.19 26.08
C ALA A 15 4.90 0.66 27.52
N THR A 16 4.16 1.30 28.45
CA THR A 16 4.19 0.97 29.89
C THR A 16 3.03 0.10 30.38
N VAL A 17 2.14 -0.39 29.51
CA VAL A 17 1.06 -1.30 29.93
C VAL A 17 1.49 -2.75 29.76
N THR A 18 2.46 -3.19 30.55
CA THR A 18 2.76 -4.62 30.71
C THR A 18 2.38 -5.06 32.11
N SER A 19 1.17 -5.55 32.31
CA SER A 19 0.86 -6.39 33.46
C SER A 19 1.36 -7.81 33.19
N ALA A 20 2.28 -8.26 34.04
CA ALA A 20 2.88 -9.59 34.00
C ALA A 20 1.80 -10.67 34.27
N VAL A 21 1.36 -11.32 33.22
CA VAL A 21 0.81 -12.67 33.30
C VAL A 21 1.90 -13.56 32.70
N ALA A 22 2.18 -14.71 33.29
CA ALA A 22 3.16 -15.66 32.79
C ALA A 22 2.79 -16.10 31.35
N GLN A 23 3.25 -15.31 30.39
CA GLN A 23 3.08 -15.54 28.97
C GLN A 23 4.44 -15.97 28.43
N GLN A 24 4.47 -17.07 27.68
CA GLN A 24 5.67 -17.56 27.04
C GLN A 24 6.22 -16.47 26.10
N ALA A 25 7.55 -16.29 26.07
CA ALA A 25 8.21 -15.24 25.30
C ALA A 25 7.74 -15.19 23.84
N SER A 26 7.27 -14.03 23.40
CA SER A 26 6.83 -13.81 22.03
C SER A 26 8.04 -13.70 21.10
N SER A 27 8.16 -14.60 20.13
CA SER A 27 9.16 -14.48 19.04
C SER A 27 8.52 -13.84 17.81
N LEU A 28 9.35 -13.32 16.89
CA LEU A 28 8.86 -12.80 15.61
C LEU A 28 8.00 -13.85 14.88
N GLN A 29 8.44 -15.11 14.87
CA GLN A 29 7.76 -16.22 14.21
C GLN A 29 6.46 -16.61 14.92
N SER A 30 6.39 -16.47 16.24
CA SER A 30 5.14 -16.72 16.98
C SER A 30 4.09 -15.63 16.71
N ILE A 31 4.52 -14.37 16.52
CA ILE A 31 3.63 -13.27 16.13
C ILE A 31 3.14 -13.48 14.69
N GLU A 32 4.03 -13.85 13.76
CA GLU A 32 3.67 -14.18 12.37
C GLU A 32 2.60 -15.30 12.34
N ARG A 33 2.81 -16.39 13.09
CA ARG A 33 1.83 -17.46 13.25
C ARG A 33 0.49 -16.95 13.77
N LYS A 34 0.47 -16.17 14.88
CA LYS A 34 -0.76 -15.61 15.44
C LYS A 34 -1.53 -14.77 14.42
N LYS A 35 -0.84 -13.95 13.64
CA LYS A 35 -1.45 -13.13 12.57
C LYS A 35 -2.05 -14.01 11.47
N MET A 36 -1.35 -15.07 11.03
CA MET A 36 -1.86 -16.01 10.02
C MET A 36 -3.11 -16.78 10.51
N GLU A 37 -3.12 -17.17 11.77
CA GLU A 37 -4.26 -17.88 12.37
C GLU A 37 -5.49 -17.00 12.62
N SER A 38 -5.30 -15.66 12.66
CA SER A 38 -6.33 -14.67 12.97
C SER A 38 -6.93 -14.10 11.68
N LEU A 39 -7.95 -14.77 11.13
CA LEU A 39 -8.51 -14.43 9.81
C LEU A 39 -9.16 -13.05 9.78
N TRP A 40 -9.95 -12.67 10.80
CA TRP A 40 -10.58 -11.35 10.88
C TRP A 40 -9.56 -10.22 11.04
N PHE A 41 -8.52 -10.45 11.85
CA PHE A 41 -7.47 -9.47 12.06
C PHE A 41 -6.68 -9.17 10.78
N SER A 42 -6.29 -10.24 10.07
CA SER A 42 -5.36 -10.15 8.95
C SER A 42 -6.02 -9.94 7.59
N ASN A 43 -7.30 -10.34 7.43
CA ASN A 43 -7.95 -10.38 6.13
C ASN A 43 -9.30 -9.64 6.09
N SER A 44 -9.65 -8.85 7.13
CA SER A 44 -10.89 -8.08 7.13
C SER A 44 -10.68 -6.62 7.56
N ASN A 45 -11.46 -5.74 6.93
CA ASN A 45 -11.59 -4.33 7.33
C ASN A 45 -12.54 -4.17 8.54
N ASN A 46 -13.31 -5.20 8.90
CA ASN A 46 -14.24 -5.16 10.02
C ASN A 46 -13.52 -5.33 11.37
N ALA A 47 -13.30 -4.22 12.07
CA ALA A 47 -12.63 -4.25 13.37
C ALA A 47 -13.38 -5.03 14.46
N ALA A 48 -14.72 -5.14 14.39
CA ALA A 48 -15.51 -5.90 15.36
C ALA A 48 -15.21 -7.41 15.30
N GLY A 49 -14.95 -7.94 14.09
CA GLY A 49 -14.66 -9.36 13.88
C GLY A 49 -13.39 -9.86 14.57
N VAL A 50 -12.43 -8.97 14.83
CA VAL A 50 -11.14 -9.32 15.46
C VAL A 50 -11.33 -9.95 16.86
N GLN A 51 -12.42 -9.61 17.55
CA GLN A 51 -12.77 -10.24 18.84
C GLN A 51 -13.02 -11.74 18.72
N LEU A 52 -13.42 -12.23 17.53
CA LEU A 52 -13.67 -13.65 17.27
C LEU A 52 -12.39 -14.47 17.11
N ASP A 53 -11.30 -13.85 16.69
CA ASP A 53 -10.00 -14.51 16.51
C ASP A 53 -9.35 -14.91 17.85
N GLN A 54 -9.77 -14.31 18.97
CA GLN A 54 -9.19 -14.51 20.30
C GLN A 54 -7.66 -14.37 20.30
N MET A 55 -7.14 -13.45 19.50
CA MET A 55 -5.72 -13.25 19.31
C MET A 55 -5.03 -12.91 20.63
N GLY A 56 -4.05 -13.73 21.02
CA GLY A 56 -3.23 -13.49 22.22
C GLY A 56 -2.45 -12.20 22.13
N ARG A 57 -2.21 -11.55 23.27
CA ARG A 57 -1.43 -10.31 23.35
C ARG A 57 -0.05 -10.47 22.75
N TYR A 58 0.41 -9.44 22.10
CA TYR A 58 1.78 -9.28 21.65
C TYR A 58 2.09 -7.80 21.47
N SER A 59 3.37 -7.46 21.46
CA SER A 59 3.87 -6.22 20.93
C SER A 59 5.22 -6.42 20.27
N GLN A 60 5.51 -5.62 19.27
CA GLN A 60 6.80 -5.58 18.61
C GLN A 60 7.20 -4.16 18.28
N LEU A 61 8.49 -3.92 18.32
CA LEU A 61 9.09 -2.66 17.84
C LEU A 61 10.38 -2.99 17.09
N GLY A 62 10.71 -2.19 16.10
CA GLY A 62 11.93 -2.42 15.33
C GLY A 62 12.34 -1.22 14.50
N ILE A 63 13.61 -1.21 14.20
CA ILE A 63 14.22 -0.30 13.22
C ILE A 63 14.60 -1.11 11.99
N ASN A 64 14.46 -0.51 10.83
CA ASN A 64 14.82 -1.13 9.56
C ASN A 64 15.63 -0.20 8.68
N TYR A 65 16.47 -0.81 7.87
CA TYR A 65 17.13 -0.20 6.72
C TYR A 65 16.69 -0.96 5.46
N ASN A 66 16.35 -0.23 4.42
CA ASN A 66 16.02 -0.78 3.11
C ASN A 66 16.89 -0.13 2.03
N SER A 67 17.24 -0.93 1.02
CA SER A 67 17.94 -0.49 -0.19
C SER A 67 17.35 -1.19 -1.39
N THR A 68 17.15 -0.44 -2.47
CA THR A 68 16.70 -0.97 -3.75
C THR A 68 17.60 -0.42 -4.84
N GLU A 69 18.13 -1.27 -5.72
CA GLU A 69 19.05 -0.88 -6.79
C GLU A 69 18.72 -1.64 -8.08
N GLY A 70 18.80 -0.95 -9.21
CA GLY A 70 18.68 -1.53 -10.55
C GLY A 70 17.62 -0.88 -11.44
N ASP A 71 17.73 -1.15 -12.72
CA ASP A 71 17.00 -0.52 -13.82
C ASP A 71 15.73 -1.25 -14.27
N PHE A 72 15.48 -2.47 -13.75
CA PHE A 72 14.21 -3.17 -13.98
C PHE A 72 13.11 -2.54 -13.11
N LYS A 73 12.59 -1.40 -13.58
CA LYS A 73 11.63 -0.57 -12.86
C LYS A 73 10.75 0.23 -13.81
N ARG A 74 9.61 0.70 -13.33
CA ARG A 74 8.82 1.73 -14.00
C ARG A 74 9.59 3.05 -14.01
N THR A 75 9.38 3.85 -15.04
CA THR A 75 10.17 5.07 -15.31
C THR A 75 10.15 6.07 -14.16
N GLN A 76 9.00 6.23 -13.51
CA GLN A 76 8.82 7.20 -12.42
C GLN A 76 9.46 6.76 -11.09
N LEU A 77 9.83 5.50 -10.94
CA LEU A 77 10.55 5.02 -9.76
C LEU A 77 12.03 5.35 -9.84
N GLY A 78 12.65 5.56 -8.68
CA GLY A 78 14.11 5.75 -8.60
C GLY A 78 14.88 4.49 -8.95
N GLU A 79 16.08 4.67 -9.53
CA GLU A 79 16.98 3.58 -9.84
C GLU A 79 17.67 3.04 -8.58
N ASN A 80 18.04 3.95 -7.68
CA ASN A 80 18.68 3.62 -6.41
C ASN A 80 17.93 4.28 -5.26
N ASN A 81 17.30 3.47 -4.42
CA ASN A 81 16.59 3.95 -3.26
C ASN A 81 17.23 3.41 -1.99
N ASN A 82 17.37 4.24 -0.97
CA ASN A 82 17.74 3.76 0.35
C ASN A 82 16.99 4.53 1.43
N GLY A 83 16.67 3.84 2.51
CA GLY A 83 15.90 4.43 3.58
C GLY A 83 16.08 3.72 4.91
N TYR A 84 15.55 4.34 5.93
CA TYR A 84 15.44 3.76 7.25
C TYR A 84 14.04 4.03 7.82
N GLY A 85 13.62 3.17 8.70
CA GLY A 85 12.32 3.27 9.33
C GLY A 85 12.33 2.79 10.78
N PHE A 86 11.27 3.15 11.45
CA PHE A 86 10.91 2.64 12.76
C PHE A 86 9.47 2.15 12.70
N SER A 87 9.22 0.96 13.23
CA SER A 87 7.88 0.39 13.29
C SER A 87 7.59 -0.16 14.68
N THR A 88 6.35 0.01 15.13
CA THR A 88 5.83 -0.67 16.31
C THR A 88 4.39 -1.05 16.07
N ASP A 89 4.01 -2.26 16.48
CA ASP A 89 2.63 -2.68 16.53
C ASP A 89 2.40 -3.63 17.69
N GLY A 90 1.19 -3.68 18.17
CA GLY A 90 0.83 -4.57 19.27
C GLY A 90 -0.60 -4.39 19.74
N GLY A 91 -1.07 -5.40 20.42
CA GLY A 91 -2.44 -5.43 20.95
C GLY A 91 -2.86 -6.80 21.38
N GLY A 92 -4.17 -6.93 21.57
CA GLY A 92 -4.84 -8.16 21.99
C GLY A 92 -6.03 -7.87 22.90
N VAL A 93 -6.59 -8.89 23.51
CA VAL A 93 -7.68 -8.75 24.46
C VAL A 93 -7.17 -8.17 25.79
N MET A 94 -7.83 -7.12 26.28
CA MET A 94 -7.45 -6.34 27.48
C MET A 94 -8.37 -6.68 28.66
N ASP A 95 -7.88 -7.46 29.65
CA ASP A 95 -8.66 -7.86 30.83
C ASP A 95 -9.07 -6.68 31.70
N ASN A 96 -8.18 -5.68 31.84
CA ASN A 96 -8.45 -4.44 32.57
C ASN A 96 -9.55 -3.56 31.93
N LEU A 97 -9.89 -3.80 30.65
CA LEU A 97 -10.96 -3.14 29.92
C LEU A 97 -12.13 -4.12 29.65
N LYS A 98 -12.41 -5.02 30.58
CA LYS A 98 -13.52 -5.99 30.53
C LYS A 98 -13.51 -6.89 29.27
N GLY A 99 -12.33 -7.23 28.76
CA GLY A 99 -12.18 -8.10 27.61
C GLY A 99 -12.34 -7.41 26.25
N MET A 100 -12.22 -6.08 26.17
CA MET A 100 -12.12 -5.39 24.87
C MET A 100 -10.85 -5.79 24.14
N PHE A 101 -10.95 -5.95 22.84
CA PHE A 101 -9.78 -6.03 21.97
C PHE A 101 -9.30 -4.63 21.60
N LEU A 102 -8.00 -4.39 21.75
CA LEU A 102 -7.34 -3.16 21.27
C LEU A 102 -6.03 -3.54 20.58
N TRP A 103 -5.80 -2.93 19.42
CA TRP A 103 -4.55 -3.05 18.69
C TRP A 103 -4.20 -1.70 18.07
N GLY A 104 -2.91 -1.43 17.95
CA GLY A 104 -2.44 -0.23 17.27
C GLY A 104 -1.07 -0.41 16.67
N TYR A 105 -0.75 0.46 15.70
CA TYR A 105 0.56 0.51 15.07
C TYR A 105 1.01 1.95 14.83
N PHE A 106 2.32 2.10 14.71
CA PHE A 106 2.96 3.31 14.23
C PHE A 106 4.16 2.93 13.36
N ASP A 107 4.20 3.51 12.14
CA ASP A 107 5.31 3.37 11.22
C ASP A 107 5.86 4.74 10.84
N TYR A 108 7.17 4.88 10.90
CA TYR A 108 7.92 6.00 10.36
C TYR A 108 8.88 5.51 9.30
N SER A 109 8.95 6.20 8.17
CA SER A 109 9.96 5.94 7.15
C SER A 109 10.55 7.23 6.60
N ARG A 110 11.83 7.16 6.26
CA ARG A 110 12.50 8.19 5.48
C ARG A 110 13.35 7.51 4.41
N GLU A 111 13.09 7.88 3.17
CA GLU A 111 13.72 7.29 2.01
C GLU A 111 14.33 8.36 1.12
N LYS A 112 15.52 8.08 0.59
CA LYS A 112 16.13 8.82 -0.50
C LYS A 112 15.96 8.01 -1.78
N VAL A 113 15.17 8.56 -2.70
CA VAL A 113 14.94 8.03 -4.04
C VAL A 113 15.87 8.76 -4.99
N ARG A 114 16.69 8.05 -5.75
CA ARG A 114 17.66 8.64 -6.68
C ARG A 114 17.29 8.33 -8.12
N ASP A 115 17.61 9.26 -8.99
CA ASP A 115 17.45 9.12 -10.43
C ASP A 115 16.00 8.79 -10.83
N ALA A 116 15.04 9.52 -10.22
CA ALA A 116 13.63 9.50 -10.58
C ALA A 116 13.28 10.64 -11.53
N ALA A 117 12.40 10.39 -12.49
CA ALA A 117 11.89 11.36 -13.46
C ALA A 117 10.37 11.23 -13.60
N PHE A 118 9.76 12.13 -14.38
CA PHE A 118 8.34 12.12 -14.75
C PHE A 118 7.34 12.14 -13.58
N ASN A 119 7.74 12.76 -12.46
CA ASN A 119 6.83 13.11 -11.37
C ASN A 119 7.23 14.46 -10.75
N ALA A 120 6.28 15.37 -10.63
CA ALA A 120 6.44 16.66 -9.97
C ALA A 120 5.27 17.04 -9.05
N SER A 121 4.29 16.18 -8.82
CA SER A 121 3.10 16.56 -8.06
C SER A 121 2.50 15.49 -7.14
N LEU A 122 2.99 14.26 -7.16
CA LEU A 122 2.43 13.15 -6.37
C LEU A 122 3.46 12.53 -5.43
N ILE A 123 3.03 12.09 -4.26
CA ILE A 123 3.81 11.23 -3.36
C ILE A 123 4.00 9.84 -4.01
N ASP A 124 2.91 9.26 -4.50
CA ASP A 124 2.95 8.00 -5.25
C ASP A 124 2.66 8.24 -6.73
N PRO A 125 3.69 8.29 -7.59
CA PRO A 125 3.51 8.50 -9.03
C PRO A 125 2.84 7.32 -9.74
N LEU A 126 2.76 6.15 -9.11
CA LEU A 126 2.19 4.94 -9.69
C LEU A 126 0.74 4.66 -9.25
N ARG A 127 0.10 5.58 -8.55
CA ARG A 127 -1.28 5.36 -8.09
C ARG A 127 -2.32 5.27 -9.24
N GLY A 128 -1.89 5.41 -10.51
CA GLY A 128 -2.75 5.25 -11.69
C GLY A 128 -3.90 6.25 -11.70
N THR A 129 -3.60 7.54 -11.75
CA THR A 129 -4.58 8.63 -11.78
C THR A 129 -4.20 9.64 -12.86
N PRO A 130 -5.15 10.26 -13.57
CA PRO A 130 -4.87 11.36 -14.48
C PRO A 130 -4.58 12.67 -13.72
N PHE A 131 -4.26 13.73 -14.47
CA PHE A 131 -4.13 15.11 -14.02
C PHE A 131 -2.94 15.39 -13.09
N TYR A 132 -1.84 14.64 -13.22
CA TYR A 132 -0.61 14.94 -12.49
C TYR A 132 0.43 15.66 -13.34
N ILE A 133 1.38 16.32 -12.69
CA ILE A 133 2.48 17.01 -13.39
C ILE A 133 3.68 16.08 -13.47
N ALA A 134 4.19 15.93 -14.70
CA ALA A 134 5.43 15.22 -15.00
C ALA A 134 6.52 16.20 -15.45
N ASP A 135 7.78 15.93 -15.09
CA ASP A 135 8.96 16.59 -15.61
C ASP A 135 10.02 15.56 -16.03
N GLN A 136 10.84 15.88 -17.03
CA GLN A 136 11.84 14.96 -17.58
C GLN A 136 13.15 14.93 -16.78
N ASN A 137 13.35 15.86 -15.84
CA ASN A 137 14.64 16.01 -15.19
C ASN A 137 14.88 14.91 -14.16
N LEU A 138 15.93 14.14 -14.35
CA LEU A 138 16.39 13.18 -13.35
C LEU A 138 16.81 13.90 -12.08
N SER A 139 16.32 13.42 -10.95
CA SER A 139 16.63 14.03 -9.67
C SER A 139 16.43 13.09 -8.50
N ASN A 140 16.98 13.50 -7.37
CA ASN A 140 16.82 12.82 -6.11
C ASN A 140 15.62 13.40 -5.36
N TRP A 141 14.80 12.50 -4.81
CA TRP A 141 13.74 12.85 -3.87
C TRP A 141 14.14 12.43 -2.46
N ILE A 142 13.61 13.14 -1.48
CA ILE A 142 13.55 12.72 -0.10
C ILE A 142 12.09 12.55 0.26
N HIS A 143 11.69 11.32 0.55
CA HIS A 143 10.36 11.00 1.03
C HIS A 143 10.40 10.76 2.53
N GLN A 144 9.36 11.20 3.23
CA GLN A 144 9.16 10.96 4.65
C GLN A 144 7.69 10.63 4.89
N SER A 145 7.41 9.59 5.64
CA SER A 145 6.05 9.13 5.90
C SER A 145 5.87 8.76 7.36
N TYR A 146 4.68 9.06 7.88
CA TYR A 146 4.18 8.66 9.19
C TYR A 146 2.84 7.97 8.98
N LYS A 147 2.70 6.74 9.48
CA LYS A 147 1.46 5.98 9.46
C LYS A 147 1.15 5.55 10.87
N LEU A 148 -0.10 5.70 11.25
CA LEU A 148 -0.59 5.20 12.53
C LEU A 148 -2.02 4.71 12.35
N GLY A 149 -2.38 3.67 13.11
CA GLY A 149 -3.73 3.17 13.08
C GLY A 149 -4.06 2.38 14.32
N MET A 150 -5.34 2.12 14.48
CA MET A 150 -5.87 1.32 15.58
C MET A 150 -7.10 0.54 15.16
N LYS A 151 -7.28 -0.63 15.79
CA LYS A 151 -8.52 -1.40 15.77
C LYS A 151 -8.98 -1.61 17.22
N GLY A 152 -10.23 -1.32 17.48
CA GLY A 152 -10.86 -1.57 18.78
C GLY A 152 -12.16 -2.35 18.60
N ALA A 153 -12.42 -3.34 19.48
CA ALA A 153 -13.66 -4.10 19.47
C ALA A 153 -14.16 -4.35 20.88
N THR A 154 -15.48 -4.26 21.08
CA THR A 154 -16.12 -4.62 22.35
C THR A 154 -16.02 -6.11 22.60
N PRO A 155 -16.13 -6.59 23.85
CA PRO A 155 -16.47 -7.99 24.09
C PRO A 155 -17.84 -8.33 23.48
N VAL A 156 -18.15 -9.62 23.42
CA VAL A 156 -19.46 -10.06 22.97
C VAL A 156 -20.54 -9.56 23.94
N MET A 157 -21.47 -8.75 23.44
CA MET A 157 -22.58 -8.18 24.21
C MET A 157 -23.87 -8.98 23.95
N GLY A 158 -24.59 -9.31 25.03
CA GLY A 158 -25.84 -10.08 24.94
C GLY A 158 -25.69 -11.40 24.19
N ASP A 159 -24.51 -12.03 24.29
CA ASP A 159 -24.12 -13.29 23.67
C ASP A 159 -24.00 -13.29 22.13
N HIS A 160 -24.30 -12.15 21.48
CA HIS A 160 -24.40 -12.07 20.02
C HIS A 160 -23.66 -10.91 19.37
N TRP A 161 -23.65 -9.72 19.95
CA TRP A 161 -23.23 -8.50 19.28
C TRP A 161 -21.82 -8.07 19.65
N ILE A 162 -21.06 -7.67 18.63
CA ILE A 162 -19.74 -7.04 18.78
C ILE A 162 -19.75 -5.76 17.95
N VAL A 163 -19.27 -4.67 18.52
CA VAL A 163 -19.09 -3.37 17.83
C VAL A 163 -17.60 -3.07 17.77
N GLY A 164 -17.15 -2.57 16.66
CA GLY A 164 -15.74 -2.22 16.42
C GLY A 164 -15.56 -0.89 15.74
N LEU A 165 -14.34 -0.37 15.85
CA LEU A 165 -13.89 0.84 15.18
C LEU A 165 -12.45 0.66 14.71
N GLY A 166 -12.22 0.87 13.42
CA GLY A 166 -10.91 1.04 12.80
C GLY A 166 -10.63 2.50 12.54
N LEU A 167 -9.39 2.95 12.75
CA LEU A 167 -8.89 4.28 12.41
C LEU A 167 -7.50 4.13 11.80
N ASP A 168 -7.25 4.81 10.65
CA ASP A 168 -5.94 4.91 10.04
C ASP A 168 -5.65 6.35 9.65
N TYR A 169 -4.42 6.77 9.88
CA TYR A 169 -3.92 8.08 9.48
C TYR A 169 -2.55 7.97 8.85
N GLU A 170 -2.39 8.61 7.72
CA GLU A 170 -1.10 8.73 7.02
C GLU A 170 -0.79 10.18 6.73
N ASN A 171 0.46 10.58 6.99
CA ASN A 171 1.01 11.85 6.56
C ASN A 171 2.33 11.59 5.85
N ALA A 172 2.48 12.12 4.64
CA ALA A 172 3.69 11.93 3.84
C ALA A 172 4.14 13.26 3.22
N GLN A 173 5.44 13.38 3.03
CA GLN A 173 6.06 14.51 2.35
C GLN A 173 7.14 14.00 1.40
N GLY A 174 7.20 14.58 0.19
CA GLY A 174 8.24 14.35 -0.80
C GLY A 174 8.81 15.67 -1.30
N ALA A 175 10.14 15.78 -1.36
CA ALA A 175 10.81 16.95 -1.90
C ALA A 175 11.91 16.55 -2.87
N LYS A 176 11.90 17.13 -4.08
CA LYS A 176 12.90 16.96 -5.13
C LYS A 176 13.94 18.08 -5.06
N GLN A 177 15.20 17.76 -5.34
CA GLN A 177 16.30 18.70 -5.15
C GLN A 177 16.66 19.53 -6.39
N MET A 178 16.35 19.03 -7.59
CA MET A 178 16.61 19.71 -8.87
C MET A 178 15.35 20.41 -9.39
N ASP A 179 15.52 21.48 -10.14
CA ASP A 179 14.41 22.19 -10.78
C ASP A 179 13.69 21.33 -11.84
N PRO A 180 12.38 21.43 -11.96
CA PRO A 180 11.50 22.10 -11.03
C PRO A 180 11.56 21.39 -9.67
N ARG A 181 11.64 22.14 -8.59
CA ARG A 181 11.76 21.61 -7.21
C ARG A 181 10.39 21.38 -6.59
N PRO A 182 9.74 20.26 -6.88
CA PRO A 182 8.47 19.96 -6.24
C PRO A 182 8.66 19.71 -4.75
N ASN A 183 7.68 20.18 -4.00
CA ASN A 183 7.46 19.83 -2.61
C ASN A 183 6.00 19.37 -2.49
N VAL A 184 5.81 18.10 -2.19
CA VAL A 184 4.50 17.46 -2.15
C VAL A 184 4.22 17.03 -0.72
N GLN A 185 3.01 17.32 -0.24
CA GLN A 185 2.54 16.90 1.08
C GLN A 185 1.21 16.18 0.93
N MET A 186 1.05 15.08 1.64
CA MET A 186 -0.17 14.27 1.63
C MET A 186 -0.60 13.97 3.06
N SER A 187 -1.90 14.06 3.29
CA SER A 187 -2.55 13.54 4.49
C SER A 187 -3.75 12.67 4.09
N LYS A 188 -3.90 11.53 4.75
CA LYS A 188 -5.00 10.59 4.55
C LYS A 188 -5.55 10.16 5.90
N PHE A 189 -6.87 10.14 6.02
CA PHE A 189 -7.59 9.67 7.20
C PHE A 189 -8.67 8.68 6.77
N VAL A 190 -8.76 7.56 7.49
CA VAL A 190 -9.77 6.52 7.29
C VAL A 190 -10.45 6.21 8.61
N VAL A 191 -11.77 6.09 8.59
CA VAL A 191 -12.56 5.63 9.74
C VAL A 191 -13.50 4.51 9.30
N THR A 192 -13.48 3.40 10.07
CA THR A 192 -14.22 2.18 9.73
C THR A 192 -15.00 1.67 10.95
N PRO A 193 -16.19 2.24 11.25
CA PRO A 193 -17.11 1.63 12.21
C PRO A 193 -17.64 0.30 11.68
N SER A 194 -17.84 -0.64 12.58
CA SER A 194 -18.20 -2.00 12.20
C SER A 194 -19.02 -2.71 13.28
N VAL A 195 -19.75 -3.73 12.85
CA VAL A 195 -20.57 -4.57 13.73
C VAL A 195 -20.49 -6.01 13.26
N VAL A 196 -20.57 -6.94 14.22
CA VAL A 196 -20.70 -8.38 13.98
C VAL A 196 -21.80 -8.95 14.84
N PHE A 197 -22.62 -9.80 14.24
CA PHE A 197 -23.61 -10.65 14.90
C PHE A 197 -23.13 -12.08 14.87
N LYS A 198 -22.94 -12.70 16.05
CA LYS A 198 -22.49 -14.08 16.23
C LYS A 198 -23.69 -14.97 16.61
N ALA A 199 -23.82 -16.10 15.94
CA ALA A 199 -24.82 -17.13 16.23
C ALA A 199 -24.17 -18.53 16.21
N GLY A 200 -23.75 -19.00 17.36
CA GLY A 200 -23.03 -20.29 17.48
C GLY A 200 -21.69 -20.28 16.72
N LYS A 201 -21.56 -21.17 15.72
CA LYS A 201 -20.38 -21.29 14.86
C LYS A 201 -20.40 -20.30 13.69
N HIS A 202 -21.45 -19.52 13.51
CA HIS A 202 -21.62 -18.57 12.42
C HIS A 202 -21.52 -17.12 12.91
N ALA A 203 -20.97 -16.24 12.09
CA ALA A 203 -21.01 -14.81 12.31
C ALA A 203 -21.24 -14.06 11.01
N VAL A 204 -22.00 -12.98 11.08
CA VAL A 204 -22.23 -12.04 9.97
C VAL A 204 -21.77 -10.67 10.41
N GLY A 205 -20.97 -10.01 9.58
CA GLY A 205 -20.43 -8.68 9.85
C GLY A 205 -20.85 -7.67 8.80
N ALA A 206 -20.82 -6.41 9.20
CA ALA A 206 -20.92 -5.28 8.29
C ALA A 206 -19.99 -4.15 8.78
N ASN A 207 -19.39 -3.43 7.84
CA ASN A 207 -18.64 -2.22 8.13
C ASN A 207 -19.03 -1.12 7.14
N PHE A 208 -18.87 0.10 7.59
CA PHE A 208 -18.90 1.30 6.77
C PHE A 208 -17.48 1.88 6.76
N GLU A 209 -17.08 2.52 5.67
CA GLU A 209 -15.78 3.19 5.54
C GLU A 209 -15.97 4.60 5.02
N TYR A 210 -15.35 5.56 5.68
CA TYR A 210 -15.13 6.89 5.16
C TYR A 210 -13.64 7.15 5.07
N PHE A 211 -13.19 7.65 3.93
CA PHE A 211 -11.82 8.03 3.70
C PHE A 211 -11.75 9.46 3.13
N SER A 212 -10.80 10.24 3.62
CA SER A 212 -10.46 11.55 3.06
C SER A 212 -8.95 11.63 2.83
N ARG A 213 -8.54 12.09 1.65
CA ARG A 213 -7.14 12.35 1.30
C ARG A 213 -7.02 13.74 0.71
N ARG A 214 -6.03 14.47 1.20
CA ARG A 214 -5.58 15.71 0.59
C ARG A 214 -4.10 15.57 0.24
N GLU A 215 -3.74 15.97 -0.99
CA GLU A 215 -2.39 15.97 -1.47
C GLU A 215 -2.12 17.28 -2.22
N ASP A 216 -1.11 18.05 -1.76
CA ASP A 216 -0.74 19.35 -2.30
C ASP A 216 0.65 19.27 -2.91
N GLY A 217 0.79 19.63 -4.18
CA GLY A 217 2.06 19.69 -4.88
C GLY A 217 2.41 21.10 -5.33
N THR A 218 3.56 21.59 -4.88
CA THR A 218 4.13 22.86 -5.34
C THR A 218 5.45 22.63 -6.04
N ALA A 219 5.80 23.47 -7.03
CA ALA A 219 7.08 23.40 -7.70
C ALA A 219 7.63 24.81 -7.95
N SER A 220 8.96 24.95 -7.94
CA SER A 220 9.66 26.23 -8.14
C SER A 220 10.98 26.05 -8.84
N ASN A 221 11.44 27.09 -9.57
CA ASN A 221 12.75 27.16 -10.21
C ASN A 221 13.70 28.01 -9.38
N SER A 222 14.24 27.42 -8.32
CA SER A 222 15.08 28.16 -7.38
C SER A 222 16.56 28.16 -7.74
N ILE A 223 17.01 27.22 -8.56
CA ILE A 223 18.43 27.02 -8.88
C ILE A 223 18.75 27.64 -10.24
N SER A 224 18.03 27.24 -11.29
CA SER A 224 18.35 27.64 -12.66
C SER A 224 17.87 29.05 -13.01
N LEU A 225 16.89 29.60 -12.29
CA LEU A 225 16.20 30.87 -12.58
C LEU A 225 15.57 30.92 -13.97
N THR A 226 15.50 29.78 -14.66
CA THR A 226 14.89 29.62 -15.98
C THR A 226 13.65 28.76 -15.88
N SER A 227 12.67 29.02 -16.73
CA SER A 227 11.49 28.19 -16.82
C SER A 227 11.83 26.74 -17.14
N GLN A 228 11.15 25.81 -16.47
CA GLN A 228 11.34 24.38 -16.68
C GLN A 228 10.12 23.81 -17.41
N PRO A 229 10.33 23.09 -18.53
CA PRO A 229 9.24 22.43 -19.23
C PRO A 229 8.65 21.31 -18.37
N VAL A 230 7.34 21.27 -18.30
CA VAL A 230 6.56 20.23 -17.60
C VAL A 230 5.34 19.85 -18.41
N TRP A 231 4.74 18.73 -18.07
CA TRP A 231 3.55 18.22 -18.71
C TRP A 231 2.47 17.87 -17.67
N GLU A 232 1.26 18.33 -17.91
CA GLU A 232 0.08 17.84 -17.21
C GLU A 232 -0.43 16.60 -17.93
N VAL A 233 -0.22 15.44 -17.33
CA VAL A 233 -0.60 14.15 -17.91
C VAL A 233 -2.07 13.90 -17.64
N VAL A 234 -2.85 13.68 -18.68
CA VAL A 234 -4.28 13.40 -18.60
C VAL A 234 -4.63 11.95 -18.92
N ALA A 235 -3.75 11.28 -19.67
CA ALA A 235 -3.83 9.84 -19.98
C ALA A 235 -2.50 9.38 -20.59
N PRO A 236 -2.26 8.08 -20.78
CA PRO A 236 -1.07 7.59 -21.50
C PRO A 236 -0.94 8.24 -22.88
N GLY A 237 0.16 8.97 -23.08
CA GLY A 237 0.44 9.68 -24.33
C GLY A 237 -0.25 11.04 -24.51
N PHE A 238 -1.20 11.41 -23.67
CA PHE A 238 -1.89 12.70 -23.73
C PHE A 238 -1.51 13.59 -22.57
N PHE A 239 -1.08 14.81 -22.91
CA PHE A 239 -0.62 15.79 -21.95
C PHE A 239 -0.86 17.22 -22.46
N LYS A 240 -0.89 18.16 -21.52
CA LYS A 240 -0.85 19.61 -21.79
C LYS A 240 0.54 20.10 -21.44
N ALA A 241 1.28 20.60 -22.43
CA ALA A 241 2.61 21.17 -22.21
C ALA A 241 2.52 22.53 -21.51
N GLY A 242 3.48 22.81 -20.64
CA GLY A 242 3.61 24.06 -19.95
C GLY A 242 4.98 24.24 -19.30
N GLU A 243 5.14 25.33 -18.55
CA GLU A 243 6.39 25.67 -17.89
C GLU A 243 6.14 26.08 -16.44
N ILE A 244 7.03 25.68 -15.54
CA ILE A 244 7.08 26.19 -14.18
C ILE A 244 8.07 27.36 -14.13
N GLY A 245 7.61 28.51 -13.61
CA GLY A 245 8.44 29.70 -13.37
C GLY A 245 8.06 30.93 -14.19
N SER A 246 7.47 30.81 -15.38
CA SER A 246 7.11 31.96 -16.21
C SER A 246 5.70 31.95 -16.76
N GLY A 247 4.86 30.96 -16.37
CA GLY A 247 3.64 31.14 -17.03
C GLY A 247 2.52 30.13 -16.91
N THR A 248 2.38 29.20 -17.81
CA THR A 248 1.11 28.52 -18.08
C THR A 248 0.72 27.41 -17.10
N LEU A 249 1.70 26.84 -16.41
CA LEU A 249 1.44 25.87 -15.33
C LEU A 249 2.06 26.40 -14.03
N SER A 250 1.22 26.74 -13.06
CA SER A 250 1.67 27.29 -11.78
C SER A 250 2.45 26.29 -10.91
N GLY A 251 2.55 25.04 -11.30
CA GLY A 251 3.16 23.99 -10.50
C GLY A 251 2.39 23.59 -9.24
N LEU A 252 1.31 24.27 -8.95
CA LEU A 252 0.39 23.96 -7.87
C LEU A 252 -0.66 22.96 -8.35
N ARG A 253 -0.80 21.86 -7.61
CA ARG A 253 -1.92 20.94 -7.75
C ARG A 253 -2.39 20.59 -6.36
N ASP A 254 -3.70 20.67 -6.17
CA ASP A 254 -4.42 20.32 -4.96
C ASP A 254 -5.37 19.18 -5.31
N TYR A 255 -5.12 18.01 -4.74
CA TYR A 255 -5.91 16.80 -4.93
C TYR A 255 -6.74 16.58 -3.67
N ASN A 256 -8.05 16.65 -3.79
CA ASN A 256 -8.99 16.47 -2.69
C ASN A 256 -9.90 15.28 -2.96
N ALA A 257 -9.63 14.16 -2.31
CA ALA A 257 -10.40 12.94 -2.45
C ALA A 257 -11.26 12.67 -1.22
N ASN A 258 -12.50 12.28 -1.46
CA ASN A 258 -13.41 11.76 -0.45
C ASN A 258 -14.02 10.46 -0.96
N SER A 259 -14.09 9.46 -0.09
CA SER A 259 -14.61 8.13 -0.39
C SER A 259 -15.64 7.70 0.63
N LEU A 260 -16.64 7.01 0.14
CA LEU A 260 -17.62 6.27 0.94
C LEU A 260 -17.59 4.82 0.50
N GLY A 261 -17.49 3.93 1.47
CA GLY A 261 -17.46 2.50 1.21
C GLY A 261 -18.13 1.70 2.31
N GLY A 262 -18.17 0.41 2.12
CA GLY A 262 -18.65 -0.54 3.11
C GLY A 262 -18.47 -1.96 2.65
N GLY A 263 -18.61 -2.89 3.59
CA GLY A 263 -18.43 -4.30 3.35
C GLY A 263 -19.37 -5.16 4.15
N LEU A 264 -19.54 -6.37 3.66
CA LEU A 264 -20.29 -7.45 4.31
C LEU A 264 -19.36 -8.65 4.50
N GLN A 265 -19.48 -9.28 5.65
CA GLN A 265 -18.67 -10.44 6.00
C GLN A 265 -19.56 -11.60 6.46
N TYR A 266 -19.14 -12.81 6.14
CA TYR A 266 -19.65 -14.04 6.71
C TYR A 266 -18.50 -14.91 7.19
N SER A 267 -18.60 -15.43 8.41
CA SER A 267 -17.61 -16.36 8.96
C SER A 267 -18.28 -17.61 9.51
N PHE A 268 -17.62 -18.74 9.31
CA PHE A 268 -17.91 -20.02 9.93
C PHE A 268 -16.68 -20.49 10.72
N SER A 269 -16.85 -20.78 12.00
CA SER A 269 -15.80 -21.29 12.89
C SER A 269 -16.17 -22.68 13.41
N GLY A 270 -15.69 -23.71 12.70
CA GLY A 270 -15.79 -25.12 13.11
C GLY A 270 -14.53 -25.54 13.87
N ASP A 271 -14.50 -26.82 14.28
CA ASP A 271 -13.39 -27.37 15.09
C ASP A 271 -12.10 -27.52 14.27
N ALA A 272 -12.21 -27.96 13.01
CA ALA A 272 -11.10 -28.14 12.10
C ALA A 272 -11.06 -27.09 10.99
N LEU A 273 -12.16 -26.39 10.71
CA LEU A 273 -12.31 -25.52 9.58
C LEU A 273 -12.84 -24.15 10.01
N THR A 274 -12.11 -23.09 9.64
CA THR A 274 -12.58 -21.70 9.77
C THR A 274 -12.60 -21.07 8.39
N LEU A 275 -13.71 -20.41 8.04
CA LEU A 275 -13.91 -19.70 6.78
C LEU A 275 -14.29 -18.27 7.10
N LEU A 276 -13.74 -17.31 6.35
CA LEU A 276 -14.14 -15.92 6.33
C LEU A 276 -14.30 -15.48 4.88
N VAL A 277 -15.48 -15.02 4.51
CA VAL A 277 -15.78 -14.43 3.20
C VAL A 277 -16.12 -12.98 3.41
N GLU A 278 -15.56 -12.11 2.58
CA GLU A 278 -15.77 -10.66 2.64
C GLU A 278 -15.99 -10.09 1.24
N ALA A 279 -16.87 -9.10 1.12
CA ALA A 279 -17.05 -8.31 -0.09
C ALA A 279 -17.19 -6.84 0.30
N ASN A 280 -16.36 -5.99 -0.28
CA ASN A 280 -16.28 -4.55 -0.05
C ASN A 280 -16.53 -3.78 -1.35
N TYR A 281 -17.15 -2.62 -1.21
CA TYR A 281 -17.28 -1.65 -2.28
C TYR A 281 -16.92 -0.26 -1.76
N ALA A 282 -16.21 0.52 -2.56
CA ALA A 282 -15.92 1.92 -2.27
C ALA A 282 -16.09 2.79 -3.52
N PHE A 283 -16.61 3.99 -3.33
CA PHE A 283 -16.73 5.03 -4.34
C PHE A 283 -15.99 6.28 -3.88
N THR A 284 -15.02 6.72 -4.69
CA THR A 284 -14.19 7.89 -4.41
C THR A 284 -14.39 8.95 -5.47
N VAL A 285 -14.50 10.20 -5.05
CA VAL A 285 -14.41 11.37 -5.94
C VAL A 285 -13.18 12.17 -5.52
N GLU A 286 -12.30 12.47 -6.47
CA GLU A 286 -11.15 13.34 -6.27
C GLU A 286 -11.21 14.52 -7.23
N ASP A 287 -11.22 15.73 -6.68
CA ASP A 287 -11.09 16.96 -7.45
C ASP A 287 -9.64 17.42 -7.48
N VAL A 288 -9.15 17.72 -8.69
CA VAL A 288 -7.82 18.26 -8.93
C VAL A 288 -7.94 19.71 -9.32
N ASN A 289 -7.41 20.60 -8.50
CA ASN A 289 -7.49 22.05 -8.68
C ASN A 289 -6.12 22.67 -8.91
N ASN A 290 -6.14 23.80 -9.57
CA ASN A 290 -4.99 24.68 -9.72
C ASN A 290 -5.32 26.03 -9.04
N ASN A 291 -4.42 26.51 -8.18
CA ASN A 291 -4.54 27.78 -7.46
C ASN A 291 -5.61 27.82 -6.34
N TYR A 292 -5.21 28.29 -5.17
CA TYR A 292 -6.09 28.39 -4.00
C TYR A 292 -6.94 29.66 -3.94
N THR A 293 -6.46 30.73 -4.56
CA THR A 293 -7.15 32.05 -4.51
C THR A 293 -8.22 32.20 -5.59
N GLN A 294 -8.01 31.57 -6.73
CA GLN A 294 -8.93 31.54 -7.86
C GLN A 294 -8.94 30.13 -8.44
N PRO A 295 -9.55 29.17 -7.73
CA PRO A 295 -9.45 27.76 -8.07
C PRO A 295 -10.03 27.48 -9.45
N LYS A 296 -9.20 26.86 -10.30
CA LYS A 296 -9.59 26.30 -11.58
C LYS A 296 -9.60 24.78 -11.45
N ILE A 297 -10.70 24.16 -11.75
CA ILE A 297 -10.80 22.70 -11.79
C ILE A 297 -10.00 22.19 -12.99
N ILE A 298 -8.97 21.41 -12.73
CA ILE A 298 -8.16 20.78 -13.76
C ILE A 298 -8.84 19.53 -14.28
N GLY A 299 -9.36 18.72 -13.36
CA GLY A 299 -10.12 17.53 -13.63
C GLY A 299 -10.74 16.97 -12.36
N THR A 300 -11.65 16.03 -12.53
CA THR A 300 -12.23 15.25 -11.45
C THR A 300 -12.08 13.77 -11.79
N THR A 301 -11.70 12.94 -10.82
CA THR A 301 -11.78 11.50 -10.99
C THR A 301 -12.95 10.91 -10.22
N LYS A 302 -13.55 9.87 -10.79
CA LYS A 302 -14.53 9.01 -10.10
C LYS A 302 -14.00 7.60 -10.10
N GLU A 303 -13.73 7.07 -8.93
CA GLU A 303 -13.16 5.76 -8.75
C GLU A 303 -14.16 4.82 -8.09
N ASN A 304 -14.32 3.64 -8.68
CA ASN A 304 -15.09 2.52 -8.13
C ASN A 304 -14.13 1.38 -7.82
N VAL A 305 -14.22 0.84 -6.61
CA VAL A 305 -13.40 -0.29 -6.18
C VAL A 305 -14.31 -1.38 -5.64
N TRP A 306 -14.15 -2.60 -6.17
CA TRP A 306 -14.69 -3.83 -5.63
C TRP A 306 -13.55 -4.70 -5.14
N ASP A 307 -13.66 -5.19 -3.92
CA ASP A 307 -12.74 -6.15 -3.32
C ASP A 307 -13.54 -7.27 -2.66
N ALA A 308 -13.29 -8.51 -3.07
CA ALA A 308 -13.95 -9.68 -2.49
C ALA A 308 -12.90 -10.72 -2.16
N SER A 309 -13.00 -11.37 -0.98
CA SER A 309 -12.09 -12.42 -0.58
C SER A 309 -12.78 -13.57 0.11
N ALA A 310 -12.21 -14.77 -0.05
CA ALA A 310 -12.55 -15.96 0.69
C ALA A 310 -11.28 -16.51 1.35
N ASN A 311 -11.28 -16.59 2.68
CA ASN A 311 -10.13 -16.95 3.49
C ASN A 311 -10.49 -18.21 4.28
N LEU A 312 -9.68 -19.25 4.15
CA LEU A 312 -9.85 -20.54 4.76
C LEU A 312 -8.67 -20.88 5.65
N LYS A 313 -8.93 -21.35 6.84
CA LYS A 313 -7.98 -22.06 7.71
C LYS A 313 -8.49 -23.46 7.94
N TRP A 314 -7.70 -24.46 7.58
CA TRP A 314 -7.98 -25.86 7.84
C TRP A 314 -6.91 -26.45 8.75
N ALA A 315 -7.27 -26.72 10.02
CA ALA A 315 -6.45 -27.46 10.95
C ALA A 315 -6.56 -28.96 10.60
N MET A 316 -5.58 -29.48 9.87
CA MET A 316 -5.55 -30.90 9.44
C MET A 316 -5.32 -31.84 10.62
N ASN A 317 -4.55 -31.40 11.59
CA ASN A 317 -4.31 -31.99 12.90
C ASN A 317 -3.68 -30.93 13.82
N ASP A 318 -3.27 -31.33 15.04
CA ASP A 318 -2.74 -30.42 16.07
C ASP A 318 -1.47 -29.68 15.62
N ASP A 319 -0.68 -30.27 14.73
CA ASP A 319 0.60 -29.69 14.27
C ASP A 319 0.54 -29.08 12.87
N ASN A 320 -0.48 -29.37 12.06
CA ASN A 320 -0.49 -29.01 10.64
C ASN A 320 -1.74 -28.23 10.26
N SER A 321 -1.55 -27.10 9.62
CA SER A 321 -2.61 -26.25 9.11
C SER A 321 -2.39 -25.85 7.66
N LEU A 322 -3.46 -25.78 6.89
CA LEU A 322 -3.51 -25.23 5.55
C LEU A 322 -4.32 -23.93 5.59
N PHE A 323 -3.77 -22.89 4.99
CA PHE A 323 -4.44 -21.61 4.75
C PHE A 323 -4.64 -21.44 3.25
N ALA A 324 -5.80 -20.97 2.85
CA ALA A 324 -6.07 -20.61 1.48
C ALA A 324 -6.77 -19.25 1.44
N LYS A 325 -6.33 -18.37 0.56
CA LYS A 325 -6.96 -17.07 0.32
C LYS A 325 -7.17 -16.91 -1.17
N LEU A 326 -8.41 -16.67 -1.56
CA LEU A 326 -8.77 -16.22 -2.90
C LEU A 326 -9.25 -14.78 -2.79
N GLN A 327 -8.67 -13.88 -3.56
CA GLN A 327 -9.06 -12.47 -3.60
C GLN A 327 -9.29 -12.03 -5.03
N TYR A 328 -10.39 -11.32 -5.24
CA TYR A 328 -10.71 -10.61 -6.46
C TYR A 328 -10.75 -9.12 -6.18
N PHE A 329 -10.03 -8.34 -6.96
CA PHE A 329 -9.98 -6.89 -6.88
C PHE A 329 -10.29 -6.30 -8.25
N ASN A 330 -11.19 -5.32 -8.30
CA ASN A 330 -11.49 -4.57 -9.50
C ASN A 330 -11.57 -3.07 -9.17
N ARG A 331 -10.81 -2.28 -9.90
CA ARG A 331 -10.75 -0.83 -9.77
C ARG A 331 -10.98 -0.20 -11.12
N SER A 332 -11.83 0.83 -11.19
CA SER A 332 -12.07 1.63 -12.40
C SER A 332 -12.12 3.11 -12.04
N ILE A 333 -11.34 3.94 -12.75
CA ILE A 333 -11.25 5.39 -12.55
C ILE A 333 -11.63 6.10 -13.83
N ASP A 334 -12.70 6.88 -13.79
CA ASP A 334 -13.05 7.82 -14.84
C ASP A 334 -12.35 9.16 -14.65
N GLY A 335 -11.65 9.64 -15.68
CA GLY A 335 -11.08 10.98 -15.75
C GLY A 335 -12.02 11.96 -16.47
N ILE A 336 -12.48 12.96 -15.74
CA ILE A 336 -13.42 13.98 -16.23
C ILE A 336 -12.66 15.25 -16.51
N GLU A 337 -12.67 15.71 -17.78
CA GLU A 337 -12.13 17.00 -18.19
C GLU A 337 -13.21 18.07 -18.25
N TYR A 338 -12.82 19.34 -18.03
CA TYR A 338 -13.68 20.51 -17.99
C TYR A 338 -13.31 21.51 -19.07
N VAL A 339 -14.33 22.06 -19.73
CA VAL A 339 -14.22 23.29 -20.52
C VAL A 339 -14.71 24.44 -19.67
N GLN A 340 -13.82 25.40 -19.38
CA GLN A 340 -14.10 26.52 -18.47
C GLN A 340 -13.76 27.85 -19.14
N VAL A 341 -14.52 28.88 -18.80
CA VAL A 341 -14.32 30.26 -19.26
C VAL A 341 -14.12 31.13 -18.01
N TRP A 342 -13.15 32.06 -18.10
CA TRP A 342 -12.96 33.05 -17.05
C TRP A 342 -14.01 34.15 -17.18
N ASP A 343 -14.82 34.35 -16.15
CA ASP A 343 -15.82 35.41 -16.08
C ASP A 343 -15.34 36.51 -15.11
N SER A 344 -15.19 37.71 -15.64
CA SER A 344 -14.85 38.92 -14.92
C SER A 344 -15.97 39.96 -14.88
N SER A 345 -17.18 39.57 -15.23
CA SER A 345 -18.35 40.45 -15.26
C SER A 345 -18.96 40.77 -13.89
N HIS A 346 -18.55 40.01 -12.83
CA HIS A 346 -19.01 40.17 -11.47
C HIS A 346 -17.90 40.78 -10.57
N GLU A 347 -18.29 41.25 -9.36
CA GLU A 347 -17.32 41.79 -8.37
C GLU A 347 -16.20 40.79 -8.02
N VAL A 348 -16.52 39.50 -8.01
CA VAL A 348 -15.55 38.42 -7.86
C VAL A 348 -15.47 37.65 -9.17
N SER A 349 -14.31 37.72 -9.82
CA SER A 349 -14.08 36.95 -11.04
C SER A 349 -13.88 35.48 -10.73
N GLU A 350 -14.48 34.59 -11.53
CA GLU A 350 -14.42 33.14 -11.31
C GLU A 350 -14.33 32.33 -12.63
N TRP A 351 -13.95 31.04 -12.49
CA TRP A 351 -13.98 30.10 -13.60
C TRP A 351 -15.34 29.45 -13.70
N ILE A 352 -16.08 29.70 -14.81
CA ILE A 352 -17.39 29.11 -15.08
C ILE A 352 -17.22 27.84 -15.90
N VAL A 353 -17.79 26.74 -15.43
CA VAL A 353 -17.81 25.45 -16.15
C VAL A 353 -18.88 25.51 -17.24
N MET A 354 -18.46 25.43 -18.50
CA MET A 354 -19.33 25.38 -19.67
C MET A 354 -19.76 23.96 -20.02
N SER A 355 -18.83 23.01 -19.91
CA SER A 355 -19.10 21.58 -20.10
C SER A 355 -18.08 20.71 -19.40
N LYS A 356 -18.45 19.45 -19.18
CA LYS A 356 -17.59 18.40 -18.66
C LYS A 356 -17.87 17.08 -19.34
N SER A 357 -16.84 16.25 -19.51
CA SER A 357 -16.99 14.93 -20.12
C SER A 357 -15.96 13.95 -19.58
N VAL A 358 -16.33 12.68 -19.49
CA VAL A 358 -15.38 11.59 -19.26
C VAL A 358 -14.52 11.46 -20.51
N ARG A 359 -13.21 11.60 -20.34
CA ARG A 359 -12.24 11.55 -21.46
C ARG A 359 -11.28 10.39 -21.33
N SER A 360 -11.08 9.84 -20.14
CA SER A 360 -10.22 8.71 -19.90
C SER A 360 -10.84 7.74 -18.89
N ASN A 361 -10.41 6.49 -18.95
CA ASN A 361 -10.69 5.47 -17.95
C ASN A 361 -9.42 4.67 -17.70
N PHE A 362 -9.15 4.36 -16.44
CA PHE A 362 -8.05 3.51 -15.98
C PHE A 362 -8.64 2.37 -15.19
N SER A 363 -8.42 1.15 -15.62
CA SER A 363 -8.93 -0.02 -14.92
C SER A 363 -7.83 -1.01 -14.54
N THR A 364 -8.04 -1.65 -13.40
CA THR A 364 -7.17 -2.72 -12.88
C THR A 364 -8.06 -3.83 -12.37
N GLU A 365 -7.82 -5.03 -12.86
CA GLU A 365 -8.44 -6.25 -12.37
C GLU A 365 -7.34 -7.20 -11.88
N GLN A 366 -7.52 -7.76 -10.67
CA GLN A 366 -6.56 -8.71 -10.10
C GLN A 366 -7.30 -9.87 -9.46
N THR A 367 -6.75 -11.07 -9.65
CA THR A 367 -7.19 -12.27 -8.95
C THR A 367 -5.96 -12.93 -8.33
N ASN A 368 -5.96 -13.05 -7.00
CA ASN A 368 -4.89 -13.67 -6.22
C ASN A 368 -5.38 -14.96 -5.57
N LEU A 369 -4.58 -15.99 -5.66
CA LEU A 369 -4.74 -17.25 -4.91
C LEU A 369 -3.47 -17.51 -4.12
N ASP A 370 -3.58 -17.46 -2.79
CA ASP A 370 -2.50 -17.75 -1.85
C ASP A 370 -2.80 -19.07 -1.12
N LEU A 371 -1.84 -19.96 -1.09
CA LEU A 371 -1.92 -21.26 -0.40
C LEU A 371 -0.71 -21.40 0.51
N ASP A 372 -0.93 -21.54 1.83
CA ASP A 372 0.13 -21.70 2.81
C ASP A 372 -0.08 -22.98 3.63
N TYR A 373 0.94 -23.81 3.66
CA TYR A 373 1.01 -24.95 4.58
C TYR A 373 1.95 -24.61 5.73
N MET A 374 1.45 -24.74 6.96
CA MET A 374 2.19 -24.47 8.20
C MET A 374 2.25 -25.72 9.07
N ASN A 375 3.48 -26.07 9.50
CA ASN A 375 3.73 -27.09 10.52
C ASN A 375 4.34 -26.44 11.77
N ILE A 376 3.74 -26.66 12.93
CA ILE A 376 4.19 -26.05 14.20
C ILE A 376 5.16 -26.93 14.99
N GLY A 377 5.13 -28.25 14.81
CA GLY A 377 6.03 -29.18 15.48
C GLY A 377 6.02 -29.07 17.01
N GLY A 378 4.83 -28.79 17.60
CA GLY A 378 4.66 -28.65 19.06
C GLY A 378 5.27 -27.36 19.66
N SER A 379 5.64 -26.36 18.85
CA SER A 379 6.19 -25.09 19.33
C SER A 379 5.19 -23.94 19.24
N ASN A 380 5.44 -22.82 19.92
CA ASN A 380 4.63 -21.61 19.79
C ASN A 380 4.85 -20.87 18.45
N ALA A 381 5.96 -21.13 17.78
CA ALA A 381 6.25 -20.69 16.44
C ALA A 381 5.97 -21.83 15.44
N TYR A 382 5.99 -21.53 14.15
CA TYR A 382 5.98 -22.59 13.15
C TYR A 382 7.40 -23.21 12.98
N SER A 383 7.44 -24.51 12.65
CA SER A 383 8.65 -25.23 12.27
C SER A 383 8.92 -25.12 10.78
N TRP A 384 7.87 -25.29 9.96
CA TRP A 384 7.88 -25.13 8.52
C TRP A 384 6.73 -24.25 8.06
N LEU A 385 6.98 -23.43 7.07
CA LEU A 385 5.97 -22.68 6.32
C LEU A 385 6.29 -22.78 4.84
N ALA A 386 5.39 -23.36 4.06
CA ALA A 386 5.52 -23.46 2.61
C ALA A 386 4.35 -22.73 1.96
N GLY A 387 4.62 -21.81 1.05
CA GLY A 387 3.63 -20.98 0.37
C GLY A 387 3.69 -21.11 -1.14
N ALA A 388 2.55 -20.96 -1.80
CA ALA A 388 2.38 -20.86 -3.24
C ALA A 388 1.38 -19.74 -3.55
N ASP A 389 1.81 -18.75 -4.33
CA ASP A 389 1.01 -17.59 -4.72
C ASP A 389 0.82 -17.59 -6.23
N VAL A 390 -0.39 -17.34 -6.70
CA VAL A 390 -0.72 -17.13 -8.11
C VAL A 390 -1.45 -15.79 -8.22
N ASN A 391 -0.94 -14.91 -9.07
CA ASN A 391 -1.55 -13.61 -9.33
C ASN A 391 -1.83 -13.46 -10.83
N TYR A 392 -3.07 -13.21 -11.19
CA TYR A 392 -3.48 -12.71 -12.49
C TYR A 392 -3.79 -11.22 -12.37
N GLU A 393 -3.25 -10.41 -13.28
CA GLU A 393 -3.46 -8.97 -13.34
C GLU A 393 -3.78 -8.54 -14.76
N LYS A 394 -4.84 -7.74 -14.92
CA LYS A 394 -5.18 -7.03 -16.15
C LYS A 394 -5.22 -5.53 -15.88
N LEU A 395 -4.49 -4.78 -16.70
CA LEU A 395 -4.48 -3.31 -16.72
C LEU A 395 -5.05 -2.86 -18.05
N GLU A 396 -5.95 -1.88 -18.03
CA GLU A 396 -6.52 -1.27 -19.24
C GLU A 396 -6.67 0.23 -19.01
N ASP A 397 -5.92 1.02 -19.77
CA ASP A 397 -5.92 2.47 -19.72
C ASP A 397 -6.35 3.00 -21.08
N ILE A 398 -7.41 3.79 -21.12
CA ILE A 398 -7.96 4.35 -22.35
C ILE A 398 -8.16 5.86 -22.27
N TYR A 399 -7.83 6.56 -23.35
CA TYR A 399 -8.27 7.93 -23.66
C TYR A 399 -9.13 7.88 -24.91
N TYR A 400 -10.35 8.41 -24.82
CA TYR A 400 -11.37 8.13 -25.83
C TYR A 400 -11.20 8.90 -27.14
N LEU A 401 -10.82 10.20 -27.10
CA LEU A 401 -10.70 11.06 -28.29
C LEU A 401 -9.60 12.12 -28.15
N PRO A 402 -8.55 12.07 -28.99
CA PRO A 402 -8.23 11.00 -29.94
C PRO A 402 -7.86 9.72 -29.20
N LEU A 403 -8.07 8.54 -29.81
CA LEU A 403 -7.88 7.27 -29.12
C LEU A 403 -6.43 7.02 -28.71
N SER A 404 -6.22 6.69 -27.46
CA SER A 404 -5.03 6.01 -26.96
C SER A 404 -5.48 4.93 -25.99
N GLU A 405 -4.99 3.73 -26.19
CA GLU A 405 -5.40 2.56 -25.42
C GLU A 405 -4.19 1.69 -25.14
N GLN A 406 -4.11 1.22 -23.89
CA GLN A 406 -3.09 0.28 -23.45
C GLN A 406 -3.76 -0.83 -22.67
N THR A 407 -3.50 -2.07 -23.08
CA THR A 407 -3.94 -3.26 -22.36
C THR A 407 -2.73 -4.12 -22.02
N VAL A 408 -2.67 -4.64 -20.79
CA VAL A 408 -1.62 -5.55 -20.34
C VAL A 408 -2.24 -6.63 -19.47
N GLU A 409 -1.95 -7.90 -19.80
CA GLU A 409 -2.38 -9.04 -19.00
C GLU A 409 -1.15 -9.84 -18.55
N ASN A 410 -1.03 -10.06 -17.25
CA ASN A 410 0.11 -10.76 -16.64
C ASN A 410 -0.36 -11.90 -15.74
N LEU A 411 0.41 -12.99 -15.75
CA LEU A 411 0.29 -14.06 -14.76
C LEU A 411 1.61 -14.19 -14.00
N SER A 412 1.52 -14.17 -12.68
CA SER A 412 2.68 -14.37 -11.82
C SER A 412 2.48 -15.60 -10.93
N PHE A 413 3.55 -16.32 -10.70
CA PHE A 413 3.58 -17.48 -9.82
C PHE A 413 4.78 -17.35 -8.89
N LYS A 414 4.59 -17.64 -7.60
CA LYS A 414 5.65 -17.59 -6.59
C LYS A 414 5.55 -18.79 -5.65
N LEU A 415 6.70 -19.38 -5.33
CA LEU A 415 6.85 -20.39 -4.29
C LEU A 415 7.73 -19.85 -3.17
N SER A 416 7.42 -20.20 -1.95
CA SER A 416 8.20 -19.86 -0.77
C SER A 416 8.33 -21.04 0.17
N LEU A 417 9.45 -21.14 0.86
CA LEU A 417 9.71 -22.15 1.87
C LEU A 417 10.50 -21.52 3.01
N LYS A 418 10.00 -21.65 4.24
CA LYS A 418 10.68 -21.19 5.44
C LYS A 418 10.85 -22.36 6.41
N LYS A 419 12.03 -22.46 7.01
CA LYS A 419 12.35 -23.41 8.08
C LYS A 419 12.87 -22.65 9.29
N ASN A 420 12.29 -22.94 10.44
CA ASN A 420 12.71 -22.42 11.72
C ASN A 420 13.44 -23.50 12.51
N PHE A 421 14.64 -23.18 12.99
CA PHE A 421 15.49 -24.04 13.82
C PHE A 421 15.53 -23.44 15.23
N THR A 422 15.15 -24.22 16.25
CA THR A 422 15.13 -23.78 17.64
C THR A 422 16.22 -24.50 18.44
N PHE A 423 17.05 -23.73 19.15
CA PHE A 423 18.16 -24.22 19.96
C PHE A 423 18.13 -23.54 21.34
N GLY A 424 17.43 -24.13 22.30
CA GLY A 424 17.19 -23.50 23.60
C GLY A 424 16.44 -22.17 23.42
N GLU A 425 17.03 -21.07 23.87
CA GLU A 425 16.46 -19.70 23.75
C GLU A 425 16.70 -19.06 22.37
N ASN A 426 17.42 -19.71 21.48
CA ASN A 426 17.79 -19.17 20.18
C ASN A 426 16.97 -19.80 19.07
N MET A 427 16.57 -18.99 18.10
CA MET A 427 15.84 -19.41 16.92
C MET A 427 16.50 -18.82 15.66
N ILE A 428 16.70 -19.66 14.64
CA ILE A 428 17.20 -19.24 13.34
C ILE A 428 16.16 -19.63 12.29
N LEU A 429 15.66 -18.65 11.56
CA LEU A 429 14.79 -18.87 10.43
C LEU A 429 15.56 -18.67 9.13
N VAL A 430 15.44 -19.65 8.25
CA VAL A 430 15.95 -19.58 6.87
C VAL A 430 14.75 -19.70 5.93
N GLY A 431 14.61 -18.76 5.04
CA GLY A 431 13.59 -18.74 4.01
C GLY A 431 14.20 -18.58 2.62
N VAL A 432 13.56 -19.20 1.62
CA VAL A 432 13.86 -19.02 0.20
C VAL A 432 12.56 -18.82 -0.56
N ASN A 433 12.60 -18.02 -1.60
CA ASN A 433 11.47 -17.86 -2.51
C ASN A 433 11.95 -17.76 -3.96
N GLY A 434 11.06 -18.14 -4.88
CA GLY A 434 11.29 -17.99 -6.30
C GLY A 434 9.99 -17.72 -7.01
N GLY A 435 10.00 -16.83 -7.99
CA GLY A 435 8.81 -16.43 -8.73
C GLY A 435 9.10 -16.23 -10.22
N LEU A 436 8.04 -16.34 -11.01
CA LEU A 436 8.01 -16.08 -12.43
C LEU A 436 6.84 -15.14 -12.73
N LYS A 437 7.06 -14.15 -13.56
CA LYS A 437 6.04 -13.32 -14.19
C LYS A 437 6.05 -13.59 -15.67
N SER A 438 4.91 -13.90 -16.25
CA SER A 438 4.73 -14.07 -17.69
C SER A 438 3.67 -13.08 -18.19
N ASN A 439 3.97 -12.38 -19.25
CA ASN A 439 3.00 -11.57 -19.97
C ASN A 439 2.14 -12.49 -20.85
N LEU A 440 0.82 -12.40 -20.71
CA LEU A 440 -0.15 -13.18 -21.48
C LEU A 440 -0.61 -12.41 -22.71
N ASP A 441 -0.81 -11.09 -22.57
CA ASP A 441 -1.17 -10.20 -23.67
C ASP A 441 -0.70 -8.78 -23.37
N GLY A 442 -0.38 -8.02 -24.43
CA GLY A 442 0.02 -6.63 -24.33
C GLY A 442 -0.20 -5.89 -25.65
N SER A 443 -1.03 -4.87 -25.62
CA SER A 443 -1.29 -4.01 -26.76
C SER A 443 -1.22 -2.53 -26.38
N HIS A 444 -0.72 -1.71 -27.30
CA HIS A 444 -0.69 -0.26 -27.15
C HIS A 444 -1.01 0.42 -28.47
N THR A 445 -2.04 1.26 -28.48
CA THR A 445 -2.46 2.05 -29.62
C THR A 445 -2.45 3.53 -29.26
N TYR A 446 -1.82 4.34 -30.09
CA TYR A 446 -1.75 5.79 -29.91
C TYR A 446 -2.03 6.49 -31.24
N THR A 447 -3.10 7.29 -31.30
CA THR A 447 -3.49 8.06 -32.49
C THR A 447 -3.22 9.55 -32.35
N GLY A 448 -2.51 9.97 -31.30
CA GLY A 448 -2.13 11.37 -31.09
C GLY A 448 -0.97 11.83 -31.98
N ILE A 449 -0.74 13.13 -31.99
CA ILE A 449 0.28 13.78 -32.85
C ILE A 449 1.65 13.91 -32.19
N ASN A 450 1.81 13.55 -30.92
CA ASN A 450 3.02 13.77 -30.12
C ASN A 450 3.83 12.48 -29.91
N ALA A 451 3.86 11.57 -30.90
CA ALA A 451 4.57 10.28 -30.81
C ALA A 451 6.09 10.43 -30.57
N ASP A 452 6.70 11.55 -30.98
CA ASP A 452 8.12 11.83 -30.76
C ASP A 452 8.43 12.56 -29.45
N SER A 453 7.42 12.84 -28.64
CA SER A 453 7.63 13.53 -27.36
C SER A 453 8.31 12.64 -26.33
N LYS A 454 9.22 13.24 -25.54
CA LYS A 454 9.92 12.49 -24.47
C LYS A 454 8.97 11.87 -23.44
N ILE A 455 7.85 12.51 -23.16
CA ILE A 455 6.87 11.93 -22.24
C ILE A 455 6.23 10.66 -22.82
N TYR A 456 6.06 10.60 -24.13
CA TYR A 456 5.54 9.40 -24.78
C TYR A 456 6.62 8.32 -24.92
N THR A 457 7.81 8.66 -25.45
CA THR A 457 8.89 7.68 -25.68
C THR A 457 9.54 7.19 -24.39
N ASP A 458 9.90 8.10 -23.48
CA ASP A 458 10.75 7.80 -22.32
C ASP A 458 9.93 7.43 -21.07
N MET A 459 8.63 7.78 -21.02
CA MET A 459 7.73 7.38 -19.94
C MET A 459 6.72 6.33 -20.40
N VAL A 460 5.80 6.66 -21.31
CA VAL A 460 4.67 5.79 -21.65
C VAL A 460 5.12 4.50 -22.29
N LEU A 461 5.90 4.57 -23.39
CA LEU A 461 6.38 3.37 -24.07
C LEU A 461 7.37 2.55 -23.23
N ARG A 462 8.22 3.22 -22.43
CA ARG A 462 9.11 2.52 -21.52
C ARG A 462 8.34 1.77 -20.43
N ASP A 463 7.32 2.39 -19.83
CA ASP A 463 6.47 1.76 -18.83
C ASP A 463 5.65 0.61 -19.43
N PHE A 464 5.09 0.78 -20.64
CA PHE A 464 4.41 -0.30 -21.34
C PHE A 464 5.35 -1.51 -21.54
N ASN A 465 6.58 -1.27 -22.06
CA ASN A 465 7.56 -2.33 -22.25
C ASN A 465 8.01 -2.99 -20.93
N TYR A 466 8.05 -2.25 -19.82
CA TYR A 466 8.26 -2.83 -18.49
C TYR A 466 7.11 -3.76 -18.10
N LEU A 467 5.87 -3.33 -18.32
CA LEU A 467 4.67 -4.07 -17.93
C LEU A 467 4.52 -5.39 -18.68
N ILE A 468 4.81 -5.42 -19.99
CA ILE A 468 4.74 -6.62 -20.83
C ILE A 468 5.99 -7.51 -20.74
N ASN A 469 6.98 -7.16 -19.92
CA ASN A 469 8.22 -7.92 -19.80
C ASN A 469 8.00 -9.16 -18.92
N ASP A 470 8.49 -10.33 -19.41
CA ASP A 470 8.64 -11.49 -18.55
C ASP A 470 9.81 -11.30 -17.59
N ALA A 471 9.69 -11.88 -16.41
CA ALA A 471 10.72 -11.75 -15.38
C ALA A 471 10.73 -12.95 -14.43
N TYR A 472 11.88 -13.19 -13.82
CA TYR A 472 11.96 -14.05 -12.66
C TYR A 472 12.39 -13.26 -11.42
N THR A 473 12.02 -13.77 -10.25
CA THR A 473 12.46 -13.27 -8.95
C THR A 473 13.03 -14.42 -8.15
N LEU A 474 14.16 -14.19 -7.48
CA LEU A 474 14.76 -15.10 -6.52
C LEU A 474 14.99 -14.34 -5.22
N GLY A 475 14.65 -14.92 -4.09
CA GLY A 475 14.80 -14.27 -2.83
C GLY A 475 15.16 -15.19 -1.68
N GLY A 476 15.57 -14.56 -0.58
CA GLY A 476 15.92 -15.26 0.65
C GLY A 476 15.68 -14.42 1.89
N GLU A 477 15.42 -15.10 2.98
CA GLU A 477 15.22 -14.53 4.30
C GLU A 477 16.09 -15.25 5.33
N LEU A 478 16.77 -14.49 6.17
CA LEU A 478 17.50 -14.99 7.32
C LEU A 478 17.06 -14.20 8.56
N SER A 479 16.64 -14.87 9.61
CA SER A 479 16.30 -14.22 10.87
C SER A 479 16.92 -14.97 12.03
N TYR A 480 17.49 -14.21 12.97
CA TYR A 480 17.93 -14.70 14.27
C TYR A 480 17.09 -14.06 15.36
N THR A 481 16.58 -14.88 16.26
CA THR A 481 15.79 -14.44 17.42
C THR A 481 16.35 -15.07 18.69
N ARG A 482 16.58 -14.26 19.73
CA ARG A 482 16.98 -14.72 21.06
C ARG A 482 15.91 -14.33 22.08
N GLN A 483 15.38 -15.30 22.79
CA GLN A 483 14.39 -15.12 23.86
C GLN A 483 15.04 -14.72 25.18
N GLY A 484 14.28 -14.08 26.09
CA GLY A 484 14.72 -13.75 27.45
C GLY A 484 15.74 -12.62 27.56
N VAL A 485 15.85 -11.70 26.59
CA VAL A 485 16.90 -10.66 26.57
C VAL A 485 16.59 -9.46 27.48
N VAL A 486 15.33 -9.00 27.51
CA VAL A 486 14.88 -7.83 28.30
C VAL A 486 13.76 -8.26 29.27
N GLY A 487 13.90 -9.43 29.87
CA GLY A 487 12.89 -10.11 30.70
C GLY A 487 12.41 -11.41 30.05
N GLU A 488 11.85 -12.30 30.85
CA GLU A 488 11.50 -13.67 30.46
C GLU A 488 10.55 -13.73 29.24
N ASN A 489 9.71 -12.72 29.03
CA ASN A 489 8.70 -12.67 28.00
C ASN A 489 9.11 -11.88 26.73
N SER A 490 10.36 -11.45 26.64
CA SER A 490 10.86 -10.65 25.53
C SER A 490 11.78 -11.43 24.61
N SER A 491 11.84 -11.02 23.34
CA SER A 491 12.85 -11.53 22.41
C SER A 491 13.51 -10.39 21.62
N LEU A 492 14.80 -10.53 21.38
CA LEU A 492 15.54 -9.69 20.44
C LEU A 492 15.61 -10.42 19.10
N PHE A 493 15.37 -9.72 18.01
CA PHE A 493 15.49 -10.29 16.67
C PHE A 493 16.31 -9.42 15.72
N VAL A 494 16.96 -10.06 14.77
CA VAL A 494 17.55 -9.45 13.58
C VAL A 494 17.10 -10.26 12.38
N LYS A 495 16.56 -9.58 11.36
CA LYS A 495 16.04 -10.19 10.13
C LYS A 495 16.65 -9.48 8.92
N ALA A 496 17.12 -10.25 7.94
CA ALA A 496 17.54 -9.77 6.64
C ALA A 496 16.71 -10.46 5.55
N THR A 497 16.26 -9.69 4.57
CA THR A 497 15.51 -10.18 3.40
C THR A 497 16.15 -9.61 2.15
N LEU A 498 16.38 -10.44 1.14
CA LEU A 498 16.93 -10.09 -0.16
C LEU A 498 16.03 -10.66 -1.25
N ASP A 499 15.63 -9.82 -2.21
CA ASP A 499 14.93 -10.25 -3.43
C ASP A 499 15.66 -9.66 -4.65
N HIS A 500 15.85 -10.50 -5.67
CA HIS A 500 16.46 -10.12 -6.93
C HIS A 500 15.54 -10.50 -8.08
N SER A 501 15.10 -9.49 -8.84
CA SER A 501 14.25 -9.66 -10.02
C SER A 501 15.02 -9.32 -11.28
N LYS A 502 14.82 -10.08 -12.37
CA LYS A 502 15.46 -9.84 -13.65
C LYS A 502 14.48 -10.04 -14.79
N ALA A 503 14.50 -9.07 -15.71
CA ALA A 503 13.79 -9.17 -16.98
C ALA A 503 14.37 -10.27 -17.88
N THR A 504 13.51 -10.99 -18.61
CA THR A 504 13.92 -12.11 -19.48
C THR A 504 13.57 -11.91 -20.95
N SER A 505 12.62 -11.00 -21.27
CA SER A 505 12.14 -10.76 -22.64
C SER A 505 12.10 -9.25 -22.93
N CYS A 506 13.27 -8.61 -23.10
CA CYS A 506 13.32 -7.16 -23.36
C CYS A 506 13.34 -6.86 -24.86
N PRO A 507 12.48 -5.94 -25.36
CA PRO A 507 12.68 -5.35 -26.68
C PRO A 507 14.00 -4.59 -26.75
N ALA A 508 14.69 -4.65 -27.89
CA ALA A 508 16.00 -4.01 -28.07
C ALA A 508 15.95 -2.48 -27.88
N ALA A 509 14.80 -1.85 -28.16
CA ALA A 509 14.59 -0.41 -27.99
C ALA A 509 14.44 0.01 -26.53
N TYR A 510 14.01 -0.89 -25.64
CA TYR A 510 13.79 -0.64 -24.21
C TYR A 510 14.42 -1.76 -23.38
N PRO A 511 15.75 -1.78 -23.27
CA PRO A 511 16.43 -2.78 -22.47
C PRO A 511 16.17 -2.58 -20.99
N PHE A 512 15.95 -3.69 -20.27
CA PHE A 512 15.89 -3.75 -18.82
C PHE A 512 16.90 -4.79 -18.32
N GLY A 513 17.56 -4.48 -17.21
CA GLY A 513 18.48 -5.40 -16.55
C GLY A 513 17.82 -6.14 -15.40
N SER A 514 18.20 -5.79 -14.20
CA SER A 514 17.71 -6.41 -12.96
C SER A 514 17.47 -5.37 -11.89
N ARG A 515 16.77 -5.79 -10.81
CA ARG A 515 16.52 -4.99 -9.62
C ARG A 515 16.69 -5.85 -8.38
N THR A 516 17.45 -5.33 -7.43
CA THR A 516 17.70 -5.99 -6.15
C THR A 516 17.12 -5.14 -5.01
N TRP A 517 16.38 -5.77 -4.13
CA TRP A 517 15.86 -5.18 -2.90
C TRP A 517 16.45 -5.89 -1.69
N LEU A 518 16.97 -5.13 -0.73
CA LEU A 518 17.51 -5.59 0.54
C LEU A 518 16.81 -4.87 1.67
N MET A 519 16.38 -5.61 2.69
CA MET A 519 15.91 -5.07 3.96
C MET A 519 16.62 -5.74 5.11
N VAL A 520 17.08 -4.94 6.08
CA VAL A 520 17.57 -5.42 7.37
C VAL A 520 16.71 -4.78 8.47
N LYS A 521 16.14 -5.60 9.36
CA LYS A 521 15.32 -5.15 10.48
C LYS A 521 15.87 -5.74 11.78
N ALA A 522 15.99 -4.91 12.82
CA ALA A 522 16.32 -5.35 14.18
C ALA A 522 15.28 -4.81 15.16
N GLY A 523 14.94 -5.58 16.19
CA GLY A 523 13.90 -5.16 17.11
C GLY A 523 13.68 -6.08 18.28
N LEU A 524 12.65 -5.74 19.05
CA LEU A 524 12.20 -6.47 20.22
C LEU A 524 10.75 -6.92 20.04
N THR A 525 10.41 -8.05 20.61
CA THR A 525 9.04 -8.56 20.76
C THR A 525 8.75 -8.85 22.23
N PHE A 526 7.47 -8.68 22.63
CA PHE A 526 7.00 -8.86 24.00
C PHE A 526 5.73 -9.68 24.05
#